data_500a6850702d8d9d4176e0d3114815a9
#
_entry.id   500a6850702d8d9d4176e0d3114815a9
#
_cell.length_a   1.000
_cell.length_b   1.000
_cell.length_c   1.000
_cell.angle_alpha   90.00
_cell.angle_beta   90.00
_cell.angle_gamma   90.00
#
_symmetry.space_group_name_H-M   'P 1'
#
loop_
_entity.id
_entity.type
_entity.pdbx_description
1 polymer ?
#
loop_
_entity_poly.entity_id
_entity_poly.type
_entity_poly.pdbx_seq_one_letter_code
_entity_poly.pdbx_strand_id
1 'polypeptide(L)'
;MSTPTPKVGFVSLGCPKALVDSERILTQLRMEGYEVVPTYEDADVVVVNTCGFIDSAKAESLEVIGEAIAENGKVIVTGCMGVEEHAIRDVHPSVLAVTGPQQYEQVVTAVHEVVPPKTEHNPLVDLVPPQGVKLTPRHYAYLKISEGCNHSCSFCIIPSMRGKLVSRPVGDVLSEAERLVKAGVKELLVISQDTSAYGVDLKYKTDFWNGQPIKTRMKELCEALSSMGVWVRLHYVYPYPNVDDVIPLMAAGKLLPYLDIPFQHASPKVLKAMKRPAFEDKTLARIKQWREICPELTIRSTFIVGFPGETEEDFQYLLDWLTEAQLDRVGCFQYSPVEGAPANELGLEPVPDEVKQDRWERFMAHQQAISAARLQLKVGKEIEVLIDEVDEQGAVGRSWADAPEIDGNVFVDSDELKPGDKVRVRITDADEYDLWAELV
;
A
#
# COMPACT_ATOMS: atom_id res chain seq x y z
N MET A 1 -22.78 -36.29 -17.08
CA MET A 1 -21.57 -36.15 -16.25
C MET A 1 -21.38 -34.67 -16.05
N SER A 2 -21.38 -34.16 -14.83
CA SER A 2 -21.10 -32.75 -14.59
C SER A 2 -19.67 -32.46 -15.03
N THR A 3 -19.48 -31.43 -15.85
CA THR A 3 -18.13 -30.91 -16.17
C THR A 3 -17.42 -30.55 -14.89
N PRO A 4 -16.14 -30.93 -14.71
CA PRO A 4 -15.38 -30.54 -13.54
C PRO A 4 -15.35 -29.01 -13.42
N THR A 5 -15.31 -28.49 -12.21
CA THR A 5 -15.18 -27.04 -11.95
C THR A 5 -13.82 -26.58 -12.46
N PRO A 6 -13.75 -25.55 -13.33
CA PRO A 6 -12.47 -25.04 -13.83
C PRO A 6 -11.69 -24.37 -12.71
N LYS A 7 -10.37 -24.57 -12.68
CA LYS A 7 -9.48 -24.15 -11.61
C LYS A 7 -8.47 -23.10 -12.08
N VAL A 8 -8.33 -22.05 -11.32
CA VAL A 8 -7.38 -20.96 -11.60
C VAL A 8 -6.39 -20.83 -10.45
N GLY A 9 -5.09 -20.96 -10.76
CA GLY A 9 -4.01 -20.54 -9.87
C GLY A 9 -3.80 -19.04 -9.99
N PHE A 10 -3.46 -18.38 -8.89
CA PHE A 10 -3.26 -16.93 -8.90
C PHE A 10 -2.07 -16.53 -8.03
N VAL A 11 -1.15 -15.75 -8.60
CA VAL A 11 -0.04 -15.14 -7.89
C VAL A 11 -0.17 -13.63 -7.93
N SER A 12 -0.06 -12.99 -6.76
CA SER A 12 -0.12 -11.54 -6.63
C SER A 12 1.22 -11.01 -6.14
N LEU A 13 1.94 -10.32 -7.00
CA LEU A 13 3.20 -9.66 -6.69
C LEU A 13 2.99 -8.16 -6.51
N GLY A 14 3.85 -7.55 -5.70
CA GLY A 14 3.93 -6.10 -5.58
C GLY A 14 3.12 -5.50 -4.43
N CYS A 15 2.63 -4.29 -4.64
CA CYS A 15 2.11 -3.42 -3.58
C CYS A 15 0.62 -3.67 -3.25
N PRO A 16 0.09 -3.09 -2.14
CA PRO A 16 -1.33 -3.17 -1.78
C PRO A 16 -2.32 -2.81 -2.90
N LYS A 17 -1.94 -1.93 -3.84
CA LYS A 17 -2.78 -1.60 -5.00
C LYS A 17 -2.92 -2.78 -5.97
N ALA A 18 -1.82 -3.51 -6.21
CA ALA A 18 -1.84 -4.74 -7.02
C ALA A 18 -2.64 -5.86 -6.31
N LEU A 19 -2.55 -5.94 -4.98
CA LEU A 19 -3.34 -6.89 -4.19
C LEU A 19 -4.85 -6.64 -4.36
N VAL A 20 -5.31 -5.39 -4.27
CA VAL A 20 -6.73 -5.05 -4.53
C VAL A 20 -7.12 -5.38 -5.97
N ASP A 21 -6.24 -5.20 -6.95
CA ASP A 21 -6.49 -5.60 -8.34
C ASP A 21 -6.67 -7.12 -8.44
N SER A 22 -5.84 -7.90 -7.75
CA SER A 22 -5.95 -9.36 -7.64
C SER A 22 -7.28 -9.79 -7.00
N GLU A 23 -7.67 -9.17 -5.90
CA GLU A 23 -8.94 -9.46 -5.22
C GLU A 23 -10.15 -9.22 -6.13
N ARG A 24 -10.12 -8.17 -6.98
CA ARG A 24 -11.17 -7.90 -7.96
C ARG A 24 -11.25 -8.96 -9.05
N ILE A 25 -10.10 -9.33 -9.63
CA ILE A 25 -10.04 -10.39 -10.65
C ILE A 25 -10.56 -11.71 -10.07
N LEU A 26 -10.06 -12.09 -8.89
CA LEU A 26 -10.48 -13.32 -8.21
C LEU A 26 -11.98 -13.33 -7.88
N THR A 27 -12.52 -12.18 -7.44
CA THR A 27 -13.96 -12.04 -7.18
C THR A 27 -14.77 -12.30 -8.44
N GLN A 28 -14.37 -11.71 -9.58
CA GLN A 28 -15.07 -11.91 -10.85
C GLN A 28 -14.99 -13.36 -11.33
N LEU A 29 -13.79 -13.98 -11.28
CA LEU A 29 -13.61 -15.39 -11.63
C LEU A 29 -14.48 -16.31 -10.75
N ARG A 30 -14.54 -16.07 -9.45
CA ARG A 30 -15.40 -16.81 -8.53
C ARG A 30 -16.88 -16.64 -8.86
N MET A 31 -17.32 -15.42 -9.23
CA MET A 31 -18.70 -15.15 -9.66
C MET A 31 -19.07 -15.90 -10.95
N GLU A 32 -18.10 -16.24 -11.78
CA GLU A 32 -18.27 -16.97 -13.04
C GLU A 32 -18.01 -18.49 -12.90
N GLY A 33 -17.85 -18.98 -11.66
CA GLY A 33 -17.81 -20.40 -11.32
C GLY A 33 -16.44 -21.05 -11.35
N TYR A 34 -15.37 -20.27 -11.34
CA TYR A 34 -14.01 -20.79 -11.20
C TYR A 34 -13.68 -21.08 -9.74
N GLU A 35 -12.94 -22.17 -9.52
CA GLU A 35 -12.30 -22.47 -8.25
C GLU A 35 -10.89 -21.87 -8.24
N VAL A 36 -10.55 -21.15 -7.16
CA VAL A 36 -9.18 -20.64 -6.95
C VAL A 36 -8.40 -21.69 -6.16
N VAL A 37 -7.27 -22.12 -6.70
CA VAL A 37 -6.40 -23.14 -6.10
C VAL A 37 -5.04 -22.55 -5.71
N PRO A 38 -4.41 -23.06 -4.63
CA PRO A 38 -3.17 -22.49 -4.10
C PRO A 38 -1.90 -22.94 -4.85
N THR A 39 -1.98 -24.01 -5.65
CA THR A 39 -0.83 -24.61 -6.34
C THR A 39 -0.92 -24.43 -7.85
N TYR A 40 0.22 -24.37 -8.52
CA TYR A 40 0.28 -24.27 -9.97
C TYR A 40 -0.15 -25.57 -10.66
N GLU A 41 0.24 -26.73 -10.10
CA GLU A 41 -0.06 -28.06 -10.66
C GLU A 41 -1.56 -28.37 -10.69
N ASP A 42 -2.30 -27.92 -9.69
CA ASP A 42 -3.75 -28.17 -9.57
C ASP A 42 -4.60 -27.25 -10.45
N ALA A 43 -4.00 -26.21 -11.02
CA ALA A 43 -4.68 -25.20 -11.83
C ALA A 43 -4.80 -25.62 -13.29
N ASP A 44 -5.92 -25.28 -13.93
CA ASP A 44 -6.11 -25.39 -15.37
C ASP A 44 -5.43 -24.24 -16.14
N VAL A 45 -5.22 -23.11 -15.45
CA VAL A 45 -4.50 -21.92 -15.92
C VAL A 45 -3.99 -21.12 -14.72
N VAL A 46 -2.85 -20.47 -14.85
CA VAL A 46 -2.27 -19.60 -13.81
C VAL A 46 -2.27 -18.15 -14.27
N VAL A 47 -2.73 -17.25 -13.40
CA VAL A 47 -2.64 -15.80 -13.60
C VAL A 47 -1.57 -15.23 -12.67
N VAL A 48 -0.59 -14.51 -13.24
CA VAL A 48 0.47 -13.81 -12.49
C VAL A 48 0.25 -12.30 -12.59
N ASN A 49 -0.11 -11.68 -11.45
CA ASN A 49 -0.20 -10.22 -11.35
C ASN A 49 1.16 -9.66 -10.93
N THR A 50 1.79 -8.91 -11.83
CA THR A 50 3.21 -8.53 -11.78
C THR A 50 3.45 -7.13 -11.24
N CYS A 51 4.63 -6.92 -10.66
CA CYS A 51 5.20 -5.61 -10.37
C CYS A 51 6.18 -5.19 -11.47
N GLY A 52 6.19 -3.90 -11.85
CA GLY A 52 7.07 -3.35 -12.88
C GLY A 52 7.69 -2.01 -12.49
N PHE A 53 7.69 -1.68 -11.18
CA PHE A 53 8.08 -0.34 -10.73
C PHE A 53 9.59 -0.10 -10.72
N ILE A 54 10.38 -1.08 -10.29
CA ILE A 54 11.84 -1.06 -10.25
C ILE A 54 12.40 -2.33 -10.89
N ASP A 55 13.66 -2.30 -11.31
CA ASP A 55 14.27 -3.41 -12.04
C ASP A 55 14.30 -4.73 -11.24
N SER A 56 14.54 -4.66 -9.93
CA SER A 56 14.49 -5.86 -9.06
C SER A 56 13.09 -6.48 -9.02
N ALA A 57 12.03 -5.68 -8.98
CA ALA A 57 10.65 -6.18 -9.01
C ALA A 57 10.25 -6.72 -10.40
N LYS A 58 10.82 -6.17 -11.49
CA LYS A 58 10.69 -6.76 -12.84
C LYS A 58 11.37 -8.11 -12.91
N ALA A 59 12.58 -8.23 -12.35
CA ALA A 59 13.33 -9.49 -12.31
C ALA A 59 12.57 -10.58 -11.53
N GLU A 60 12.07 -10.27 -10.33
CA GLU A 60 11.22 -11.15 -9.55
C GLU A 60 9.95 -11.58 -10.31
N SER A 61 9.31 -10.63 -11.00
CA SER A 61 8.12 -10.93 -11.79
C SER A 61 8.42 -11.90 -12.93
N LEU A 62 9.56 -11.74 -13.63
CA LEU A 62 9.99 -12.67 -14.68
C LEU A 62 10.33 -14.06 -14.13
N GLU A 63 10.99 -14.14 -12.99
CA GLU A 63 11.30 -15.40 -12.32
C GLU A 63 10.03 -16.19 -11.99
N VAL A 64 9.06 -15.55 -11.32
CA VAL A 64 7.78 -16.16 -10.95
C VAL A 64 6.96 -16.59 -12.18
N ILE A 65 6.98 -15.81 -13.28
CA ILE A 65 6.36 -16.22 -14.54
C ILE A 65 7.02 -17.50 -15.06
N GLY A 66 8.37 -17.58 -14.99
CA GLY A 66 9.12 -18.77 -15.40
C GLY A 66 8.77 -20.00 -14.58
N GLU A 67 8.67 -19.88 -13.27
CA GLU A 67 8.22 -20.95 -12.37
C GLU A 67 6.82 -21.44 -12.72
N ALA A 68 5.86 -20.51 -12.88
CA ALA A 68 4.50 -20.85 -13.25
C ALA A 68 4.42 -21.58 -14.62
N ILE A 69 5.23 -21.18 -15.59
CA ILE A 69 5.33 -21.88 -16.89
C ILE A 69 5.92 -23.28 -16.72
N ALA A 70 6.95 -23.44 -15.90
CA ALA A 70 7.60 -24.74 -15.70
C ALA A 70 6.67 -25.75 -15.02
N GLU A 71 5.85 -25.30 -14.08
CA GLU A 71 4.95 -26.17 -13.31
C GLU A 71 3.59 -26.41 -13.99
N ASN A 72 3.01 -25.40 -14.66
CA ASN A 72 1.66 -25.48 -15.25
C ASN A 72 1.66 -25.44 -16.79
N GLY A 73 2.49 -24.58 -17.38
CA GLY A 73 2.59 -24.38 -18.83
C GLY A 73 1.55 -23.43 -19.44
N LYS A 74 0.45 -23.10 -18.75
CA LYS A 74 -0.60 -22.19 -19.21
C LYS A 74 -0.63 -20.95 -18.31
N VAL A 75 0.07 -19.90 -18.71
CA VAL A 75 0.24 -18.69 -17.91
C VAL A 75 -0.29 -17.46 -18.62
N ILE A 76 -1.09 -16.69 -17.90
CA ILE A 76 -1.58 -15.35 -18.26
C ILE A 76 -0.90 -14.35 -17.33
N VAL A 77 -0.37 -13.26 -17.88
CA VAL A 77 0.30 -12.22 -17.13
C VAL A 77 -0.53 -10.95 -17.11
N THR A 78 -0.61 -10.29 -15.96
CA THR A 78 -1.26 -8.99 -15.78
C THR A 78 -0.43 -8.07 -14.87
N GLY A 79 -0.89 -6.87 -14.65
CA GLY A 79 -0.27 -5.94 -13.69
C GLY A 79 0.66 -4.93 -14.31
N CYS A 80 1.48 -4.30 -13.46
CA CYS A 80 2.28 -3.14 -13.85
C CYS A 80 3.31 -3.47 -14.93
N MET A 81 3.94 -4.64 -14.89
CA MET A 81 4.89 -5.07 -15.92
C MET A 81 4.21 -5.38 -17.26
N GLY A 82 2.91 -5.70 -17.25
CA GLY A 82 2.15 -5.97 -18.47
C GLY A 82 2.09 -4.82 -19.47
N VAL A 83 2.44 -3.60 -19.07
CA VAL A 83 2.61 -2.44 -19.98
C VAL A 83 3.81 -2.63 -20.92
N GLU A 84 4.81 -3.39 -20.48
CA GLU A 84 6.01 -3.74 -21.24
C GLU A 84 5.90 -5.18 -21.78
N GLU A 85 4.85 -5.49 -22.53
CA GLU A 85 4.56 -6.85 -23.03
C GLU A 85 5.78 -7.50 -23.72
N HIS A 86 6.54 -6.70 -24.48
CA HIS A 86 7.75 -7.19 -25.18
C HIS A 86 8.80 -7.72 -24.18
N ALA A 87 9.02 -7.05 -23.04
CA ALA A 87 10.00 -7.48 -22.03
C ALA A 87 9.63 -8.86 -21.43
N ILE A 88 8.32 -9.13 -21.30
CA ILE A 88 7.82 -10.42 -20.84
C ILE A 88 7.99 -11.48 -21.92
N ARG A 89 7.58 -11.21 -23.18
CA ARG A 89 7.60 -12.19 -24.26
C ARG A 89 9.00 -12.52 -24.77
N ASP A 90 9.95 -11.60 -24.65
CA ASP A 90 11.36 -11.85 -25.01
C ASP A 90 11.99 -12.92 -24.11
N VAL A 91 11.60 -12.95 -22.83
CA VAL A 91 12.08 -13.95 -21.86
C VAL A 91 11.18 -15.19 -21.85
N HIS A 92 9.86 -15.01 -21.91
CA HIS A 92 8.85 -16.05 -21.82
C HIS A 92 7.87 -16.03 -23.01
N PRO A 93 8.28 -16.47 -24.21
CA PRO A 93 7.44 -16.41 -25.41
C PRO A 93 6.20 -17.31 -25.35
N SER A 94 6.14 -18.27 -24.42
CA SER A 94 5.01 -19.18 -24.22
C SER A 94 3.87 -18.60 -23.39
N VAL A 95 3.99 -17.38 -22.84
CA VAL A 95 2.91 -16.70 -22.12
C VAL A 95 1.70 -16.53 -23.06
N LEU A 96 0.53 -16.97 -22.60
CA LEU A 96 -0.69 -17.03 -23.43
C LEU A 96 -1.27 -15.64 -23.70
N ALA A 97 -1.36 -14.80 -22.67
CA ALA A 97 -1.84 -13.44 -22.78
C ALA A 97 -1.10 -12.51 -21.79
N VAL A 98 -0.94 -11.25 -22.19
CA VAL A 98 -0.38 -10.19 -21.35
C VAL A 98 -1.37 -9.03 -21.33
N THR A 99 -1.71 -8.56 -20.13
CA THR A 99 -2.60 -7.41 -19.92
C THR A 99 -1.95 -6.41 -18.97
N GLY A 100 -2.27 -5.13 -19.11
CA GLY A 100 -1.78 -4.08 -18.21
C GLY A 100 -2.57 -3.98 -16.89
N PRO A 101 -2.17 -3.07 -16.00
CA PRO A 101 -2.92 -2.79 -14.78
C PRO A 101 -4.32 -2.26 -15.13
N GLN A 102 -5.33 -2.55 -14.28
CA GLN A 102 -6.74 -2.15 -14.46
C GLN A 102 -7.50 -2.83 -15.63
N GLN A 103 -6.89 -3.74 -16.36
CA GLN A 103 -7.52 -4.46 -17.45
C GLN A 103 -8.20 -5.76 -16.96
N TYR A 104 -8.98 -5.67 -15.90
CA TYR A 104 -9.58 -6.82 -15.21
C TYR A 104 -10.44 -7.69 -16.12
N GLU A 105 -11.30 -7.08 -16.97
CA GLU A 105 -12.16 -7.79 -17.92
C GLU A 105 -11.34 -8.54 -18.98
N GLN A 106 -10.19 -7.98 -19.40
CA GLN A 106 -9.32 -8.64 -20.37
C GLN A 106 -8.62 -9.85 -19.75
N VAL A 107 -8.24 -9.80 -18.46
CA VAL A 107 -7.73 -10.97 -17.75
C VAL A 107 -8.76 -12.07 -17.71
N VAL A 108 -10.00 -11.76 -17.33
CA VAL A 108 -11.08 -12.74 -17.27
C VAL A 108 -11.40 -13.31 -18.65
N THR A 109 -11.42 -12.47 -19.69
CA THR A 109 -11.59 -12.93 -21.08
C THR A 109 -10.46 -13.87 -21.49
N ALA A 110 -9.21 -13.56 -21.18
CA ALA A 110 -8.08 -14.44 -21.49
C ALA A 110 -8.16 -15.78 -20.74
N VAL A 111 -8.65 -15.79 -19.50
CA VAL A 111 -8.93 -17.03 -18.76
C VAL A 111 -10.01 -17.84 -19.46
N HIS A 112 -11.12 -17.22 -19.93
CA HIS A 112 -12.19 -17.90 -20.65
C HIS A 112 -11.72 -18.54 -21.96
N GLU A 113 -10.80 -17.91 -22.67
CA GLU A 113 -10.23 -18.44 -23.91
C GLU A 113 -9.39 -19.71 -23.67
N VAL A 114 -8.73 -19.80 -22.52
CA VAL A 114 -7.90 -20.95 -22.14
C VAL A 114 -8.73 -22.04 -21.48
N VAL A 115 -9.63 -21.65 -20.58
CA VAL A 115 -10.48 -22.55 -19.80
C VAL A 115 -11.88 -21.94 -19.70
N PRO A 116 -12.84 -22.38 -20.51
CA PRO A 116 -14.20 -21.82 -20.51
C PRO A 116 -14.90 -21.95 -19.14
N PRO A 117 -15.71 -20.97 -18.76
CA PRO A 117 -16.46 -21.03 -17.51
C PRO A 117 -17.48 -22.18 -17.51
N LYS A 118 -17.91 -22.60 -16.34
CA LYS A 118 -18.92 -23.66 -16.19
C LYS A 118 -20.27 -23.15 -16.68
N THR A 119 -20.86 -23.85 -17.67
CA THR A 119 -22.13 -23.43 -18.31
C THR A 119 -23.35 -23.49 -17.37
N GLU A 120 -23.31 -24.27 -16.30
CA GLU A 120 -24.37 -24.44 -15.28
C GLU A 120 -24.07 -23.73 -13.96
N HIS A 121 -23.20 -22.71 -14.00
CA HIS A 121 -22.86 -21.95 -12.80
C HIS A 121 -24.09 -21.17 -12.29
N ASN A 122 -24.39 -21.32 -11.00
CA ASN A 122 -25.42 -20.56 -10.31
C ASN A 122 -24.82 -19.67 -9.22
N PRO A 123 -24.70 -18.35 -9.46
CA PRO A 123 -24.07 -17.42 -8.51
C PRO A 123 -24.75 -17.41 -7.11
N LEU A 124 -26.00 -17.86 -7.01
CA LEU A 124 -26.73 -17.95 -5.74
C LEU A 124 -26.37 -19.19 -4.92
N VAL A 125 -25.79 -20.21 -5.56
CA VAL A 125 -25.35 -21.45 -4.90
C VAL A 125 -23.85 -21.42 -4.64
N ASP A 126 -23.08 -20.86 -5.56
CA ASP A 126 -21.62 -20.70 -5.43
C ASP A 126 -21.34 -19.36 -4.72
N LEU A 127 -21.67 -19.29 -3.44
CA LEU A 127 -21.67 -18.08 -2.62
C LEU A 127 -20.34 -17.33 -2.69
N VAL A 128 -20.32 -16.27 -3.50
CA VAL A 128 -19.27 -15.24 -3.39
C VAL A 128 -19.68 -14.28 -2.28
N PRO A 129 -18.83 -14.06 -1.28
CA PRO A 129 -19.17 -13.15 -0.21
C PRO A 129 -19.48 -11.73 -0.73
N PRO A 130 -20.44 -10.99 -0.15
CA PRO A 130 -20.80 -9.64 -0.61
C PRO A 130 -19.64 -8.65 -0.67
N GLN A 131 -18.61 -8.87 0.13
CA GLN A 131 -17.36 -8.10 0.16
C GLN A 131 -16.36 -8.54 -0.92
N GLY A 132 -16.63 -9.60 -1.67
CA GLY A 132 -15.72 -10.21 -2.63
C GLY A 132 -14.68 -11.16 -1.99
N VAL A 133 -13.77 -11.66 -2.82
CA VAL A 133 -12.61 -12.43 -2.37
C VAL A 133 -11.59 -11.47 -1.76
N LYS A 134 -11.04 -11.85 -0.61
CA LYS A 134 -9.99 -11.11 0.08
C LYS A 134 -8.73 -11.96 0.23
N LEU A 135 -7.60 -11.35 -0.05
CA LEU A 135 -6.27 -11.94 0.15
C LEU A 135 -5.64 -11.49 1.47
N THR A 136 -6.14 -10.40 2.07
CA THR A 136 -5.75 -9.97 3.43
C THR A 136 -6.44 -10.81 4.50
N PRO A 137 -5.90 -10.85 5.73
CA PRO A 137 -6.61 -11.36 6.90
C PRO A 137 -8.01 -10.75 7.07
N ARG A 138 -8.89 -11.43 7.79
CA ARG A 138 -10.31 -11.02 7.88
C ARG A 138 -10.52 -9.68 8.57
N HIS A 139 -9.64 -9.29 9.47
CA HIS A 139 -9.83 -8.14 10.34
C HIS A 139 -9.34 -6.80 9.75
N TYR A 140 -8.60 -6.80 8.63
CA TYR A 140 -8.30 -5.56 7.91
C TYR A 140 -8.50 -5.70 6.40
N ALA A 141 -8.67 -4.57 5.71
CA ALA A 141 -8.82 -4.53 4.27
C ALA A 141 -8.24 -3.25 3.69
N TYR A 142 -7.66 -3.36 2.51
CA TYR A 142 -7.30 -2.20 1.69
C TYR A 142 -8.52 -1.66 0.97
N LEU A 143 -8.73 -0.36 1.05
CA LEU A 143 -9.80 0.38 0.36
C LEU A 143 -9.17 1.31 -0.68
N LYS A 144 -9.14 0.88 -1.94
CA LYS A 144 -8.56 1.65 -3.03
C LYS A 144 -9.56 2.68 -3.54
N ILE A 145 -9.23 3.99 -3.40
CA ILE A 145 -10.14 5.10 -3.67
C ILE A 145 -9.93 5.76 -5.02
N SER A 146 -8.74 5.61 -5.60
CA SER A 146 -8.43 6.14 -6.93
C SER A 146 -7.33 5.32 -7.59
N GLU A 147 -7.12 5.57 -8.88
CA GLU A 147 -6.09 4.96 -9.71
C GLU A 147 -5.30 6.03 -10.43
N GLY A 148 -4.03 5.73 -10.79
CA GLY A 148 -3.18 6.67 -11.52
C GLY A 148 -2.70 7.86 -10.71
N CYS A 149 -1.81 8.67 -11.31
CA CYS A 149 -1.18 9.80 -10.64
C CYS A 149 -0.88 10.92 -11.63
N ASN A 150 -1.15 12.17 -11.24
CA ASN A 150 -0.89 13.36 -12.06
C ASN A 150 0.46 14.03 -11.74
N HIS A 151 1.24 13.46 -10.80
CA HIS A 151 2.54 14.03 -10.47
C HIS A 151 3.59 13.75 -11.55
N SER A 152 4.57 14.63 -11.65
CA SER A 152 5.69 14.54 -12.56
C SER A 152 7.02 14.33 -11.83
N CYS A 153 7.02 13.58 -10.71
CA CYS A 153 8.23 13.26 -9.97
C CYS A 153 9.25 12.62 -10.91
N SER A 154 10.48 13.16 -10.95
CA SER A 154 11.45 12.78 -11.97
C SER A 154 11.94 11.33 -11.86
N PHE A 155 11.91 10.75 -10.67
CA PHE A 155 12.32 9.37 -10.39
C PHE A 155 11.21 8.32 -10.60
N CYS A 156 10.01 8.73 -11.02
CA CYS A 156 8.82 7.87 -10.96
C CYS A 156 8.20 7.66 -12.34
N ILE A 157 7.83 6.42 -12.65
CA ILE A 157 7.17 6.01 -13.90
C ILE A 157 5.69 5.61 -13.71
N ILE A 158 5.12 5.81 -12.53
CA ILE A 158 3.71 5.43 -12.26
C ILE A 158 2.73 6.04 -13.27
N PRO A 159 2.83 7.32 -13.67
CA PRO A 159 1.90 7.87 -14.66
C PRO A 159 1.93 7.18 -16.02
N SER A 160 3.08 6.64 -16.44
CA SER A 160 3.19 5.88 -17.70
C SER A 160 2.60 4.47 -17.59
N MET A 161 2.67 3.85 -16.41
CA MET A 161 2.13 2.51 -16.18
C MET A 161 0.63 2.50 -15.84
N ARG A 162 0.21 3.41 -14.95
CA ARG A 162 -1.16 3.41 -14.39
C ARG A 162 -2.03 4.59 -14.85
N GLY A 163 -1.49 5.42 -15.73
CA GLY A 163 -2.22 6.56 -16.30
C GLY A 163 -2.39 7.73 -15.34
N LYS A 164 -3.27 8.65 -15.75
CA LYS A 164 -3.65 9.83 -14.97
C LYS A 164 -4.59 9.45 -13.82
N LEU A 165 -4.68 10.34 -12.82
CA LEU A 165 -5.61 10.18 -11.70
C LEU A 165 -7.05 9.99 -12.19
N VAL A 166 -7.67 8.92 -11.71
CA VAL A 166 -9.09 8.60 -11.85
C VAL A 166 -9.64 8.25 -10.48
N SER A 167 -10.40 9.15 -9.89
CA SER A 167 -11.04 8.95 -8.60
C SER A 167 -12.34 8.15 -8.75
N ARG A 168 -12.53 7.20 -7.84
CA ARG A 168 -13.81 6.50 -7.72
C ARG A 168 -14.86 7.43 -7.12
N PRO A 169 -16.14 7.36 -7.53
CA PRO A 169 -17.23 8.06 -6.86
C PRO A 169 -17.27 7.74 -5.36
N VAL A 170 -17.49 8.74 -4.51
CA VAL A 170 -17.46 8.54 -3.05
C VAL A 170 -18.54 7.57 -2.56
N GLY A 171 -19.71 7.54 -3.22
CA GLY A 171 -20.78 6.59 -2.93
C GLY A 171 -20.38 5.14 -3.14
N ASP A 172 -19.64 4.85 -4.21
CA ASP A 172 -19.12 3.50 -4.51
C ASP A 172 -18.09 3.06 -3.49
N VAL A 173 -17.16 3.97 -3.13
CA VAL A 173 -16.13 3.71 -2.11
C VAL A 173 -16.76 3.41 -0.75
N LEU A 174 -17.73 4.22 -0.32
CA LEU A 174 -18.41 4.03 0.95
C LEU A 174 -19.29 2.77 0.98
N SER A 175 -19.91 2.43 -0.13
CA SER A 175 -20.69 1.19 -0.25
C SER A 175 -19.79 -0.06 -0.15
N GLU A 176 -18.59 -0.01 -0.73
CA GLU A 176 -17.59 -1.07 -0.56
C GLU A 176 -17.11 -1.16 0.89
N ALA A 177 -16.77 -0.02 1.52
CA ALA A 177 -16.38 0.03 2.92
C ALA A 177 -17.43 -0.56 3.85
N GLU A 178 -18.73 -0.25 3.64
CA GLU A 178 -19.83 -0.85 4.41
C GLU A 178 -19.89 -2.36 4.28
N ARG A 179 -19.70 -2.91 3.07
CA ARG A 179 -19.68 -4.37 2.86
C ARG A 179 -18.52 -5.02 3.61
N LEU A 180 -17.33 -4.41 3.57
CA LEU A 180 -16.15 -4.88 4.30
C LEU A 180 -16.37 -4.86 5.81
N VAL A 181 -16.92 -3.78 6.36
CA VAL A 181 -17.22 -3.66 7.79
C VAL A 181 -18.29 -4.67 8.22
N LYS A 182 -19.35 -4.84 7.44
CA LYS A 182 -20.38 -5.87 7.69
C LYS A 182 -19.83 -7.28 7.66
N ALA A 183 -18.78 -7.53 6.88
CA ALA A 183 -18.06 -8.81 6.84
C ALA A 183 -17.10 -9.05 8.00
N GLY A 184 -16.94 -8.07 8.90
CA GLY A 184 -16.16 -8.19 10.13
C GLY A 184 -14.79 -7.49 10.09
N VAL A 185 -14.49 -6.71 9.06
CA VAL A 185 -13.28 -5.88 9.01
C VAL A 185 -13.27 -4.88 10.17
N LYS A 186 -12.14 -4.78 10.85
CA LYS A 186 -11.90 -3.90 12.00
C LYS A 186 -11.02 -2.69 11.65
N GLU A 187 -10.28 -2.78 10.54
CA GLU A 187 -9.42 -1.71 10.06
C GLU A 187 -9.55 -1.56 8.53
N LEU A 188 -9.81 -0.34 8.07
CA LEU A 188 -9.78 0.05 6.65
C LEU A 188 -8.51 0.85 6.38
N LEU A 189 -7.68 0.35 5.45
CA LEU A 189 -6.48 1.02 4.98
C LEU A 189 -6.80 1.71 3.66
N VAL A 190 -6.93 3.03 3.70
CA VAL A 190 -7.26 3.85 2.51
C VAL A 190 -6.01 4.02 1.68
N ILE A 191 -6.04 3.54 0.43
CA ILE A 191 -4.91 3.53 -0.48
C ILE A 191 -5.23 4.12 -1.84
N SER A 192 -4.20 4.71 -2.45
CA SER A 192 -4.13 5.10 -3.87
C SER A 192 -2.67 5.38 -4.25
N GLN A 193 -2.39 5.96 -5.41
CA GLN A 193 -1.05 6.49 -5.70
C GLN A 193 -0.81 7.83 -5.03
N ASP A 194 -1.86 8.63 -4.85
CA ASP A 194 -1.88 9.87 -4.08
C ASP A 194 -3.27 10.05 -3.45
N THR A 195 -3.38 9.71 -2.17
CA THR A 195 -4.64 9.78 -1.43
C THR A 195 -5.11 11.22 -1.23
N SER A 196 -4.18 12.16 -1.13
CA SER A 196 -4.51 13.58 -0.95
C SER A 196 -5.12 14.23 -2.20
N ALA A 197 -4.91 13.66 -3.39
CA ALA A 197 -5.49 14.15 -4.64
C ALA A 197 -6.90 13.62 -4.93
N TYR A 198 -7.48 12.79 -4.06
CA TYR A 198 -8.78 12.19 -4.26
C TYR A 198 -9.87 13.22 -4.59
N GLY A 199 -10.54 13.02 -5.72
CA GLY A 199 -11.64 13.86 -6.22
C GLY A 199 -11.23 15.10 -7.03
N VAL A 200 -9.92 15.40 -7.14
CA VAL A 200 -9.45 16.57 -7.91
C VAL A 200 -9.85 16.48 -9.39
N ASP A 201 -9.72 15.31 -9.99
CA ASP A 201 -10.10 15.02 -11.37
C ASP A 201 -11.61 15.18 -11.61
N LEU A 202 -12.40 14.89 -10.60
CA LEU A 202 -13.86 15.04 -10.59
C LEU A 202 -14.32 16.45 -10.17
N LYS A 203 -13.38 17.38 -9.92
CA LYS A 203 -13.65 18.74 -9.40
C LYS A 203 -14.53 18.69 -8.13
N TYR A 204 -14.25 17.68 -7.27
CA TYR A 204 -14.99 17.44 -6.02
C TYR A 204 -16.50 17.29 -6.20
N LYS A 205 -16.90 16.60 -7.28
CA LYS A 205 -18.31 16.36 -7.60
C LYS A 205 -19.04 15.75 -6.40
N THR A 206 -20.28 16.21 -6.19
CA THR A 206 -21.18 15.62 -5.22
C THR A 206 -21.75 14.31 -5.74
N ASP A 207 -21.77 13.31 -4.88
CA ASP A 207 -22.40 12.01 -5.06
C ASP A 207 -23.30 11.73 -3.85
N PHE A 208 -23.94 10.57 -3.76
CA PHE A 208 -24.86 10.22 -2.70
C PHE A 208 -24.44 8.93 -1.99
N TRP A 209 -24.58 8.95 -0.68
CA TRP A 209 -24.41 7.77 0.17
C TRP A 209 -25.51 7.79 1.25
N ASN A 210 -26.25 6.67 1.39
CA ASN A 210 -27.38 6.57 2.32
C ASN A 210 -28.40 7.72 2.18
N GLY A 211 -28.62 8.18 0.92
CA GLY A 211 -29.54 9.28 0.62
C GLY A 211 -29.02 10.68 0.97
N GLN A 212 -27.80 10.80 1.49
CA GLN A 212 -27.18 12.09 1.83
C GLN A 212 -26.17 12.49 0.75
N PRO A 213 -26.16 13.78 0.35
CA PRO A 213 -25.16 14.30 -0.56
C PRO A 213 -23.79 14.40 0.12
N ILE A 214 -22.75 13.92 -0.55
CA ILE A 214 -21.38 13.96 -0.07
C ILE A 214 -20.45 14.36 -1.22
N LYS A 215 -19.42 15.16 -0.95
CA LYS A 215 -18.41 15.52 -1.95
C LYS A 215 -17.37 14.42 -2.08
N THR A 216 -17.00 14.11 -3.31
CA THR A 216 -15.85 13.25 -3.62
C THR A 216 -14.56 14.00 -3.31
N ARG A 217 -14.17 14.04 -2.03
CA ARG A 217 -12.97 14.68 -1.51
C ARG A 217 -12.46 13.92 -0.29
N MET A 218 -11.14 13.93 -0.07
CA MET A 218 -10.48 13.16 0.99
C MET A 218 -11.09 13.41 2.38
N LYS A 219 -11.29 14.69 2.76
CA LYS A 219 -11.85 15.03 4.08
C LYS A 219 -13.23 14.43 4.29
N GLU A 220 -14.15 14.64 3.37
CA GLU A 220 -15.54 14.16 3.47
C GLU A 220 -15.61 12.64 3.44
N LEU A 221 -14.74 11.98 2.64
CA LEU A 221 -14.61 10.53 2.68
C LEU A 221 -14.15 10.05 4.06
N CYS A 222 -13.13 10.67 4.63
CA CYS A 222 -12.63 10.32 5.96
C CYS A 222 -13.68 10.51 7.07
N GLU A 223 -14.44 11.61 7.02
CA GLU A 223 -15.55 11.86 7.95
C GLU A 223 -16.63 10.77 7.84
N ALA A 224 -17.00 10.36 6.63
CA ALA A 224 -17.97 9.29 6.43
C ALA A 224 -17.46 7.93 6.90
N LEU A 225 -16.21 7.56 6.55
CA LEU A 225 -15.58 6.30 6.99
C LEU A 225 -15.50 6.22 8.52
N SER A 226 -15.20 7.33 9.18
CA SER A 226 -15.11 7.38 10.66
C SER A 226 -16.43 7.02 11.36
N SER A 227 -17.56 7.20 10.69
CA SER A 227 -18.89 6.85 11.23
C SER A 227 -19.17 5.33 11.25
N MET A 228 -18.33 4.53 10.60
CA MET A 228 -18.51 3.08 10.51
C MET A 228 -18.00 2.30 11.73
N GLY A 229 -17.34 2.98 12.69
CA GLY A 229 -16.92 2.39 13.97
C GLY A 229 -15.72 1.44 13.88
N VAL A 230 -14.92 1.54 12.82
CA VAL A 230 -13.69 0.78 12.60
C VAL A 230 -12.48 1.70 12.53
N TRP A 231 -11.28 1.14 12.67
CA TRP A 231 -10.06 1.88 12.42
C TRP A 231 -9.96 2.31 10.96
N VAL A 232 -9.58 3.55 10.72
CA VAL A 232 -9.35 4.11 9.38
C VAL A 232 -7.94 4.68 9.34
N ARG A 233 -7.10 4.12 8.47
CA ARG A 233 -5.70 4.51 8.28
C ARG A 233 -5.50 5.07 6.88
N LEU A 234 -4.77 6.20 6.78
CA LEU A 234 -4.43 6.84 5.52
C LEU A 234 -3.02 6.47 5.08
N HIS A 235 -2.90 5.98 3.85
CA HIS A 235 -1.63 5.70 3.20
C HIS A 235 -1.40 6.57 1.97
N TYR A 236 -0.13 6.74 1.59
CA TYR A 236 0.30 7.40 0.35
C TYR A 236 -0.23 8.83 0.21
N VAL A 237 -0.08 9.61 1.25
CA VAL A 237 -0.50 11.02 1.29
C VAL A 237 0.63 11.88 0.73
N TYR A 238 0.32 12.74 -0.24
CA TYR A 238 1.29 13.71 -0.75
C TYR A 238 1.27 15.00 0.11
N PRO A 239 2.40 15.70 0.32
CA PRO A 239 2.49 16.81 1.27
C PRO A 239 1.80 18.11 0.81
N TYR A 240 0.55 18.03 0.34
CA TYR A 240 -0.27 19.17 -0.01
C TYR A 240 -0.89 19.85 1.22
N PRO A 241 -1.32 21.14 1.08
CA PRO A 241 -2.00 21.85 2.17
C PRO A 241 -3.28 21.18 2.67
N ASN A 242 -4.02 20.48 1.82
CA ASN A 242 -5.27 19.80 2.20
C ASN A 242 -5.08 18.62 3.16
N VAL A 243 -3.85 18.18 3.39
CA VAL A 243 -3.52 17.22 4.46
C VAL A 243 -3.81 17.81 5.84
N ASP A 244 -3.66 19.12 5.99
CA ASP A 244 -3.96 19.81 7.26
C ASP A 244 -5.44 19.66 7.68
N ASP A 245 -6.34 19.40 6.71
CA ASP A 245 -7.77 19.20 6.98
C ASP A 245 -8.09 17.90 7.72
N VAL A 246 -7.23 16.86 7.62
CA VAL A 246 -7.47 15.55 8.26
C VAL A 246 -6.80 15.41 9.63
N ILE A 247 -5.83 16.25 9.97
CA ILE A 247 -5.16 16.21 11.28
C ILE A 247 -6.15 16.44 12.44
N PRO A 248 -7.11 17.39 12.39
CA PRO A 248 -8.13 17.51 13.42
C PRO A 248 -9.03 16.29 13.56
N LEU A 249 -9.26 15.52 12.47
CA LEU A 249 -10.02 14.28 12.54
C LEU A 249 -9.24 13.18 13.27
N MET A 250 -7.91 13.14 13.11
CA MET A 250 -7.02 12.26 13.86
C MET A 250 -7.01 12.61 15.34
N ALA A 251 -6.88 13.89 15.67
CA ALA A 251 -6.93 14.38 17.05
C ALA A 251 -8.28 14.09 17.74
N ALA A 252 -9.38 14.07 16.98
CA ALA A 252 -10.72 13.75 17.48
C ALA A 252 -11.00 12.23 17.56
N GLY A 253 -10.01 11.36 17.26
CA GLY A 253 -10.17 9.91 17.25
C GLY A 253 -11.06 9.37 16.11
N LYS A 254 -11.35 10.19 15.10
CA LYS A 254 -12.14 9.78 13.92
C LYS A 254 -11.33 9.00 12.88
N LEU A 255 -10.03 9.25 12.83
CA LEU A 255 -9.04 8.51 12.06
C LEU A 255 -7.94 8.06 13.01
N LEU A 256 -7.22 7.01 12.65
CA LEU A 256 -5.99 6.70 13.37
C LEU A 256 -5.01 7.87 13.24
N PRO A 257 -4.32 8.26 14.32
CA PRO A 257 -3.31 9.32 14.28
C PRO A 257 -2.03 8.81 13.61
N TYR A 258 -2.14 8.48 12.35
CA TYR A 258 -1.10 7.90 11.51
C TYR A 258 -1.13 8.55 10.13
N LEU A 259 -0.01 9.11 9.71
CA LEU A 259 0.16 9.79 8.43
C LEU A 259 1.34 9.20 7.67
N ASP A 260 1.04 8.43 6.61
CA ASP A 260 2.04 7.93 5.67
C ASP A 260 2.24 8.96 4.55
N ILE A 261 3.33 9.72 4.66
CA ILE A 261 3.62 10.87 3.81
C ILE A 261 5.08 10.83 3.32
N PRO A 262 5.36 10.30 2.11
CA PRO A 262 6.71 10.17 1.59
C PRO A 262 7.29 11.54 1.23
N PHE A 263 8.25 12.02 2.02
CA PHE A 263 8.96 13.28 1.76
C PHE A 263 10.04 13.13 0.69
N GLN A 264 10.61 11.95 0.53
CA GLN A 264 11.63 11.55 -0.44
C GLN A 264 13.04 12.09 -0.16
N HIS A 265 13.20 13.33 0.23
CA HIS A 265 14.44 13.99 0.63
C HIS A 265 14.13 15.25 1.46
N ALA A 266 15.16 15.91 1.99
CA ALA A 266 15.03 17.19 2.70
C ALA A 266 15.78 18.33 1.98
N SER A 267 16.92 18.06 1.29
CA SER A 267 17.67 19.09 0.58
C SER A 267 16.82 19.78 -0.50
N PRO A 268 16.68 21.12 -0.48
CA PRO A 268 15.93 21.88 -1.50
C PRO A 268 16.42 21.62 -2.92
N LYS A 269 17.73 21.46 -3.10
CA LYS A 269 18.36 21.18 -4.38
C LYS A 269 17.91 19.82 -4.93
N VAL A 270 17.96 18.79 -4.11
CA VAL A 270 17.57 17.42 -4.49
C VAL A 270 16.06 17.35 -4.73
N LEU A 271 15.23 17.92 -3.85
CA LEU A 271 13.78 17.98 -4.01
C LEU A 271 13.37 18.69 -5.30
N LYS A 272 14.07 19.78 -5.67
CA LYS A 272 13.83 20.48 -6.93
C LYS A 272 14.16 19.58 -8.13
N ALA A 273 15.26 18.85 -8.09
CA ALA A 273 15.62 17.90 -9.14
C ALA A 273 14.64 16.72 -9.23
N MET A 274 14.12 16.25 -8.08
CA MET A 274 13.06 15.25 -7.99
C MET A 274 11.69 15.78 -8.44
N LYS A 275 11.53 17.08 -8.72
CA LYS A 275 10.25 17.75 -8.96
C LYS A 275 9.25 17.54 -7.81
N ARG A 276 9.75 17.60 -6.58
CA ARG A 276 8.97 17.57 -5.34
C ARG A 276 8.83 18.96 -4.76
N PRO A 277 7.82 19.25 -3.91
CA PRO A 277 7.77 20.50 -3.16
C PRO A 277 9.05 20.69 -2.34
N ALA A 278 9.77 21.77 -2.57
CA ALA A 278 11.08 22.06 -1.98
C ALA A 278 10.99 23.15 -0.90
N PHE A 279 9.98 23.03 -0.02
CA PHE A 279 9.73 24.00 1.05
C PHE A 279 9.96 23.33 2.41
N GLU A 280 11.19 22.89 2.63
CA GLU A 280 11.59 22.12 3.83
C GLU A 280 11.30 22.86 5.14
N ASP A 281 11.56 24.17 5.22
CA ASP A 281 11.25 24.99 6.39
C ASP A 281 9.76 24.94 6.73
N LYS A 282 8.92 24.98 5.69
CA LYS A 282 7.48 24.86 5.86
C LYS A 282 7.07 23.46 6.26
N THR A 283 7.78 22.42 5.79
CA THR A 283 7.50 21.02 6.13
C THR A 283 7.77 20.76 7.60
N LEU A 284 8.92 21.18 8.14
CA LEU A 284 9.21 21.10 9.58
C LEU A 284 8.21 21.88 10.42
N ALA A 285 7.87 23.11 10.03
CA ALA A 285 6.88 23.91 10.71
C ALA A 285 5.49 23.23 10.73
N ARG A 286 5.09 22.60 9.60
CA ARG A 286 3.83 21.83 9.51
C ARG A 286 3.85 20.61 10.42
N ILE A 287 4.94 19.85 10.44
CA ILE A 287 5.09 18.68 11.33
C ILE A 287 4.91 19.10 12.79
N LYS A 288 5.54 20.20 13.20
CA LYS A 288 5.38 20.76 14.55
C LYS A 288 3.92 21.13 14.83
N GLN A 289 3.28 21.86 13.91
CA GLN A 289 1.86 22.25 14.03
C GLN A 289 0.93 21.02 14.08
N TRP A 290 1.17 20.02 13.26
CA TRP A 290 0.37 18.78 13.28
C TRP A 290 0.46 18.07 14.63
N ARG A 291 1.66 18.01 15.23
CA ARG A 291 1.85 17.43 16.57
C ARG A 291 1.28 18.28 17.70
N GLU A 292 1.21 19.61 17.54
CA GLU A 292 0.48 20.47 18.47
C GLU A 292 -1.03 20.17 18.45
N ILE A 293 -1.62 19.92 17.27
CA ILE A 293 -3.03 19.56 17.11
C ILE A 293 -3.29 18.11 17.55
N CYS A 294 -2.39 17.19 17.18
CA CYS A 294 -2.51 15.76 17.43
C CYS A 294 -1.19 15.22 18.03
N PRO A 295 -1.01 15.27 19.36
CA PRO A 295 0.24 14.87 20.03
C PRO A 295 0.64 13.40 19.80
N GLU A 296 -0.33 12.52 19.56
CA GLU A 296 -0.12 11.09 19.29
C GLU A 296 0.17 10.78 17.82
N LEU A 297 0.25 11.80 16.96
CA LEU A 297 0.45 11.63 15.54
C LEU A 297 1.76 10.88 15.26
N THR A 298 1.61 9.71 14.65
CA THR A 298 2.71 8.93 14.08
C THR A 298 2.89 9.34 12.63
N ILE A 299 4.11 9.72 12.26
CA ILE A 299 4.45 10.08 10.88
C ILE A 299 5.36 8.99 10.31
N ARG A 300 4.85 8.32 9.28
CA ARG A 300 5.61 7.41 8.43
C ARG A 300 6.08 8.14 7.19
N SER A 301 7.31 7.90 6.76
CA SER A 301 7.84 8.51 5.56
C SER A 301 8.80 7.58 4.82
N THR A 302 9.04 7.91 3.57
CA THR A 302 10.00 7.22 2.69
C THR A 302 10.96 8.24 2.11
N PHE A 303 12.25 7.86 2.06
CA PHE A 303 13.33 8.67 1.54
C PHE A 303 14.13 7.91 0.48
N ILE A 304 14.82 8.67 -0.38
CA ILE A 304 15.74 8.16 -1.39
C ILE A 304 17.08 8.84 -1.18
N VAL A 305 18.15 8.05 -1.03
CA VAL A 305 19.53 8.54 -0.98
C VAL A 305 20.27 8.18 -2.27
N GLY A 306 21.27 8.97 -2.62
CA GLY A 306 22.06 8.75 -3.82
C GLY A 306 21.33 9.15 -5.12
N PHE A 307 20.36 10.06 -5.05
CA PHE A 307 19.77 10.66 -6.24
C PHE A 307 20.84 11.38 -7.06
N PRO A 308 20.79 11.34 -8.42
CA PRO A 308 21.78 12.02 -9.25
C PRO A 308 21.99 13.48 -8.85
N GLY A 309 23.26 13.87 -8.67
CA GLY A 309 23.64 15.21 -8.25
C GLY A 309 23.53 15.50 -6.74
N GLU A 310 23.14 14.51 -5.92
CA GLU A 310 23.18 14.61 -4.45
C GLU A 310 24.64 14.66 -3.97
N THR A 311 24.99 15.68 -3.20
CA THR A 311 26.31 15.83 -2.60
C THR A 311 26.33 15.33 -1.16
N GLU A 312 27.51 15.24 -0.53
CA GLU A 312 27.64 14.90 0.88
C GLU A 312 26.97 15.95 1.78
N GLU A 313 27.03 17.23 1.38
CA GLU A 313 26.37 18.31 2.10
C GLU A 313 24.83 18.18 2.03
N ASP A 314 24.29 17.76 0.86
CA ASP A 314 22.85 17.48 0.70
C ASP A 314 22.41 16.32 1.60
N PHE A 315 23.25 15.29 1.70
CA PHE A 315 22.99 14.12 2.56
C PHE A 315 23.09 14.48 4.04
N GLN A 316 24.11 15.21 4.48
CA GLN A 316 24.23 15.69 5.86
C GLN A 316 23.03 16.56 6.25
N TYR A 317 22.59 17.45 5.36
CA TYR A 317 21.38 18.24 5.55
C TYR A 317 20.16 17.37 5.81
N LEU A 318 20.02 16.25 5.08
CA LEU A 318 18.94 15.28 5.29
C LEU A 318 18.98 14.66 6.69
N LEU A 319 20.15 14.26 7.18
CA LEU A 319 20.32 13.69 8.54
C LEU A 319 19.95 14.73 9.64
N ASP A 320 20.42 15.98 9.47
CA ASP A 320 20.10 17.07 10.41
C ASP A 320 18.57 17.34 10.42
N TRP A 321 17.94 17.34 9.25
CA TRP A 321 16.50 17.48 9.11
C TRP A 321 15.73 16.35 9.81
N LEU A 322 16.18 15.08 9.68
CA LEU A 322 15.58 13.94 10.37
C LEU A 322 15.66 14.09 11.89
N THR A 323 16.82 14.58 12.40
CA THR A 323 17.00 14.86 13.81
C THR A 323 15.99 15.88 14.33
N GLU A 324 15.67 16.92 13.55
CA GLU A 324 14.67 17.92 13.93
C GLU A 324 13.23 17.43 13.74
N ALA A 325 12.98 16.69 12.67
CA ALA A 325 11.64 16.19 12.33
C ALA A 325 11.16 15.10 13.28
N GLN A 326 12.07 14.30 13.85
CA GLN A 326 11.73 13.21 14.77
C GLN A 326 10.63 12.30 14.23
N LEU A 327 10.81 11.79 13.00
CA LEU A 327 9.81 10.93 12.36
C LEU A 327 9.77 9.56 13.07
N ASP A 328 8.60 8.93 13.04
CA ASP A 328 8.34 7.70 13.80
C ASP A 328 8.72 6.43 13.03
N ARG A 329 8.24 6.32 11.80
CA ARG A 329 8.47 5.16 10.92
C ARG A 329 9.06 5.62 9.61
N VAL A 330 10.28 5.21 9.29
CA VAL A 330 10.99 5.70 8.11
C VAL A 330 11.65 4.56 7.36
N GLY A 331 11.33 4.44 6.07
CA GLY A 331 12.05 3.63 5.11
C GLY A 331 12.98 4.47 4.24
N CYS A 332 14.15 3.93 3.91
CA CYS A 332 15.09 4.55 2.99
C CYS A 332 15.44 3.58 1.86
N PHE A 333 15.46 4.11 0.64
CA PHE A 333 15.89 3.37 -0.56
C PHE A 333 17.09 4.05 -1.19
N GLN A 334 18.00 3.25 -1.74
CA GLN A 334 19.01 3.76 -2.65
C GLN A 334 18.36 4.11 -3.98
N TYR A 335 18.75 5.23 -4.58
CA TYR A 335 18.26 5.58 -5.91
C TYR A 335 18.61 4.49 -6.92
N SER A 336 17.60 3.98 -7.61
CA SER A 336 17.73 3.08 -8.75
C SER A 336 17.24 3.80 -10.01
N PRO A 337 18.04 3.89 -11.08
CA PRO A 337 17.58 4.44 -12.34
C PRO A 337 16.55 3.48 -12.94
N VAL A 338 15.33 3.98 -13.09
CA VAL A 338 14.23 3.20 -13.71
C VAL A 338 14.12 3.62 -15.16
N GLU A 339 14.02 2.68 -16.08
CA GLU A 339 13.85 2.95 -17.50
C GLU A 339 12.62 3.82 -17.77
N GLY A 340 12.75 4.84 -18.59
CA GLY A 340 11.69 5.81 -18.89
C GLY A 340 11.46 6.87 -17.81
N ALA A 341 12.17 6.84 -16.68
CA ALA A 341 12.06 7.88 -15.67
C ALA A 341 12.76 9.18 -16.13
N PRO A 342 12.11 10.35 -15.98
CA PRO A 342 12.70 11.63 -16.40
C PRO A 342 14.04 11.97 -15.73
N ALA A 343 14.33 11.37 -14.57
CA ALA A 343 15.59 11.58 -13.86
C ALA A 343 16.82 11.15 -14.69
N ASN A 344 16.65 10.17 -15.57
CA ASN A 344 17.73 9.67 -16.43
C ASN A 344 18.20 10.71 -17.47
N GLU A 345 17.37 11.71 -17.76
CA GLU A 345 17.63 12.77 -18.77
C GLU A 345 18.05 14.11 -18.16
N LEU A 346 18.19 14.19 -16.81
CA LEU A 346 18.51 15.46 -16.14
C LEU A 346 19.96 15.91 -16.36
N GLY A 347 20.84 15.04 -16.88
CA GLY A 347 22.26 15.36 -17.06
C GLY A 347 23.00 15.62 -15.75
N LEU A 348 22.50 15.11 -14.64
CA LEU A 348 23.12 15.19 -13.33
C LEU A 348 24.12 14.05 -13.15
N GLU A 349 25.20 14.30 -12.40
CA GLU A 349 26.23 13.30 -12.12
C GLU A 349 25.64 12.14 -11.29
N PRO A 350 25.77 10.89 -11.75
CA PRO A 350 25.34 9.73 -10.97
C PRO A 350 26.15 9.61 -9.67
N VAL A 351 25.49 9.21 -8.59
CA VAL A 351 26.16 8.87 -7.33
C VAL A 351 26.66 7.42 -7.44
N PRO A 352 27.95 7.14 -7.14
CA PRO A 352 28.49 5.78 -7.16
C PRO A 352 27.73 4.84 -6.20
N ASP A 353 27.64 3.55 -6.53
CA ASP A 353 26.85 2.59 -5.76
C ASP A 353 27.41 2.39 -4.34
N GLU A 354 28.72 2.41 -4.17
CA GLU A 354 29.35 2.37 -2.84
C GLU A 354 29.00 3.59 -1.97
N VAL A 355 28.83 4.76 -2.57
CA VAL A 355 28.39 5.98 -1.86
C VAL A 355 26.90 5.90 -1.51
N LYS A 356 26.07 5.35 -2.39
CA LYS A 356 24.64 5.11 -2.10
C LYS A 356 24.50 4.14 -0.92
N GLN A 357 25.31 3.07 -0.90
CA GLN A 357 25.32 2.08 0.19
C GLN A 357 25.73 2.71 1.51
N ASP A 358 26.84 3.46 1.53
CA ASP A 358 27.30 4.18 2.73
C ASP A 358 26.24 5.14 3.27
N ARG A 359 25.63 5.94 2.40
CA ARG A 359 24.59 6.87 2.79
C ARG A 359 23.34 6.16 3.30
N TRP A 360 22.96 5.05 2.70
CA TRP A 360 21.84 4.24 3.16
C TRP A 360 22.10 3.67 4.57
N GLU A 361 23.26 3.12 4.80
CA GLU A 361 23.65 2.57 6.12
C GLU A 361 23.64 3.66 7.20
N ARG A 362 24.26 4.81 6.92
CA ARG A 362 24.29 5.96 7.83
C ARG A 362 22.89 6.52 8.09
N PHE A 363 22.05 6.61 7.06
CA PHE A 363 20.66 7.02 7.19
C PHE A 363 19.87 6.08 8.08
N MET A 364 19.96 4.77 7.83
CA MET A 364 19.22 3.77 8.59
C MET A 364 19.66 3.72 10.04
N ALA A 365 20.98 3.76 10.31
CA ALA A 365 21.51 3.81 11.67
C ALA A 365 21.05 5.08 12.43
N HIS A 366 21.02 6.23 11.74
CA HIS A 366 20.56 7.50 12.32
C HIS A 366 19.08 7.44 12.66
N GLN A 367 18.24 6.95 11.76
CA GLN A 367 16.79 6.82 11.95
C GLN A 367 16.43 5.75 12.98
N GLN A 368 17.20 4.66 13.06
CA GLN A 368 17.02 3.61 14.07
C GLN A 368 17.15 4.18 15.49
N ALA A 369 18.14 5.05 15.73
CA ALA A 369 18.31 5.72 17.02
C ALA A 369 17.11 6.64 17.36
N ILE A 370 16.56 7.35 16.37
CA ILE A 370 15.36 8.18 16.55
C ILE A 370 14.15 7.28 16.88
N SER A 371 13.96 6.20 16.14
CA SER A 371 12.86 5.26 16.36
C SER A 371 12.89 4.66 17.75
N ALA A 372 14.04 4.13 18.18
CA ALA A 372 14.23 3.59 19.52
C ALA A 372 13.89 4.60 20.62
N ALA A 373 14.40 5.83 20.51
CA ALA A 373 14.11 6.89 21.48
C ALA A 373 12.61 7.21 21.56
N ARG A 374 11.90 7.24 20.41
CA ARG A 374 10.45 7.50 20.35
C ARG A 374 9.64 6.35 20.90
N LEU A 375 10.02 5.10 20.66
CA LEU A 375 9.32 3.92 21.17
C LEU A 375 9.50 3.78 22.68
N GLN A 376 10.66 4.10 23.22
CA GLN A 376 10.92 4.13 24.67
C GLN A 376 9.97 5.10 25.42
N LEU A 377 9.50 6.17 24.78
CA LEU A 377 8.50 7.07 25.36
C LEU A 377 7.10 6.43 25.51
N LYS A 378 6.87 5.28 24.90
CA LYS A 378 5.62 4.52 25.04
C LYS A 378 5.62 3.54 26.20
N VAL A 379 6.78 3.18 26.75
CA VAL A 379 6.90 2.27 27.89
C VAL A 379 6.15 2.84 29.10
N GLY A 380 5.34 2.00 29.74
CA GLY A 380 4.45 2.34 30.84
C GLY A 380 3.10 2.95 30.41
N LYS A 381 2.88 3.24 29.13
CA LYS A 381 1.60 3.73 28.62
C LYS A 381 0.63 2.59 28.33
N GLU A 382 -0.65 2.88 28.49
CA GLU A 382 -1.73 2.00 28.07
C GLU A 382 -2.22 2.40 26.68
N ILE A 383 -2.27 1.44 25.76
CA ILE A 383 -2.69 1.65 24.38
C ILE A 383 -3.68 0.57 23.93
N GLU A 384 -4.46 0.87 22.87
CA GLU A 384 -5.30 -0.11 22.18
C GLU A 384 -4.48 -0.82 21.10
N VAL A 385 -4.60 -2.14 21.03
CA VAL A 385 -3.91 -3.00 20.05
C VAL A 385 -4.95 -3.84 19.32
N LEU A 386 -4.82 -3.92 18.00
CA LEU A 386 -5.55 -4.86 17.15
C LEU A 386 -4.67 -6.09 16.94
N ILE A 387 -5.17 -7.25 17.33
CA ILE A 387 -4.44 -8.52 17.24
C ILE A 387 -4.50 -9.05 15.80
N ASP A 388 -3.34 -9.38 15.24
CA ASP A 388 -3.18 -9.93 13.90
C ASP A 388 -3.00 -11.45 13.93
N GLU A 389 -2.20 -11.97 14.87
CA GLU A 389 -1.84 -13.39 14.97
C GLU A 389 -1.77 -13.81 16.43
N VAL A 390 -2.01 -15.10 16.67
CA VAL A 390 -1.88 -15.73 18.00
C VAL A 390 -1.31 -17.12 17.82
N ASP A 391 -0.29 -17.45 18.61
CA ASP A 391 0.31 -18.78 18.68
C ASP A 391 0.61 -19.20 20.12
N GLU A 392 1.37 -20.28 20.33
CA GLU A 392 1.75 -20.80 21.65
C GLU A 392 2.71 -19.86 22.43
N GLN A 393 3.30 -18.88 21.76
CA GLN A 393 4.24 -17.91 22.35
C GLN A 393 3.53 -16.61 22.78
N GLY A 394 2.28 -16.41 22.36
CA GLY A 394 1.47 -15.24 22.67
C GLY A 394 0.78 -14.64 21.45
N ALA A 395 0.36 -13.40 21.57
CA ALA A 395 -0.32 -12.67 20.52
C ALA A 395 0.58 -11.60 19.92
N VAL A 396 0.47 -11.40 18.60
CA VAL A 396 1.11 -10.31 17.86
C VAL A 396 0.02 -9.41 17.32
N GLY A 397 0.14 -8.11 17.54
CA GLY A 397 -0.81 -7.13 17.08
C GLY A 397 -0.15 -5.82 16.70
N ARG A 398 -0.98 -4.82 16.40
CA ARG A 398 -0.54 -3.48 16.01
C ARG A 398 -1.30 -2.40 16.77
N SER A 399 -0.62 -1.31 17.05
CA SER A 399 -1.22 -0.09 17.53
C SER A 399 -1.66 0.82 16.38
N TRP A 400 -2.23 1.99 16.71
CA TRP A 400 -2.50 3.02 15.70
C TRP A 400 -1.24 3.46 14.94
N ALA A 401 -0.06 3.28 15.55
CA ALA A 401 1.22 3.73 15.02
C ALA A 401 1.84 2.78 13.99
N ASP A 402 1.21 1.63 13.76
CA ASP A 402 1.81 0.55 13.00
C ASP A 402 0.85 0.03 11.92
N ALA A 403 1.24 0.17 10.66
CA ALA A 403 0.51 -0.43 9.55
C ALA A 403 0.93 -1.89 9.35
N PRO A 404 0.01 -2.76 8.89
CA PRO A 404 0.33 -4.17 8.68
C PRO A 404 1.47 -4.35 7.66
N GLU A 405 2.33 -5.33 7.90
CA GLU A 405 3.40 -5.80 7.01
C GLU A 405 4.59 -4.84 6.83
N ILE A 406 4.48 -3.56 7.20
CA ILE A 406 5.51 -2.54 6.89
C ILE A 406 6.06 -1.78 8.09
N ASP A 407 5.39 -1.84 9.24
CA ASP A 407 5.83 -1.18 10.47
C ASP A 407 6.11 -2.21 11.57
N GLY A 408 6.24 -1.77 12.82
CA GLY A 408 6.54 -2.65 13.94
C GLY A 408 5.33 -3.40 14.49
N ASN A 409 5.60 -4.31 15.40
CA ASN A 409 4.62 -5.14 16.08
C ASN A 409 4.47 -4.77 17.56
N VAL A 410 3.36 -5.19 18.16
CA VAL A 410 3.15 -5.21 19.60
C VAL A 410 2.99 -6.67 20.02
N PHE A 411 3.96 -7.20 20.75
CA PHE A 411 3.92 -8.54 21.32
C PHE A 411 3.18 -8.50 22.65
N VAL A 412 2.12 -9.31 22.77
CA VAL A 412 1.26 -9.36 23.96
C VAL A 412 1.36 -10.75 24.58
N ASP A 413 1.72 -10.81 25.86
CA ASP A 413 1.81 -12.06 26.62
C ASP A 413 0.41 -12.61 26.93
N SER A 414 -0.22 -13.25 25.94
CA SER A 414 -1.51 -13.92 26.05
C SER A 414 -1.78 -14.82 24.85
N ASP A 415 -2.16 -16.06 25.10
CA ASP A 415 -2.60 -17.07 24.12
C ASP A 415 -4.13 -17.22 24.04
N GLU A 416 -4.88 -16.48 24.86
CA GLU A 416 -6.35 -16.53 24.89
C GLU A 416 -7.03 -15.62 23.87
N LEU A 417 -6.28 -14.72 23.24
CA LEU A 417 -6.75 -13.74 22.26
C LEU A 417 -7.01 -14.39 20.89
N LYS A 418 -7.65 -13.65 20.00
CA LYS A 418 -7.92 -14.07 18.62
C LYS A 418 -7.59 -12.96 17.61
N PRO A 419 -7.18 -13.32 16.40
CA PRO A 419 -7.02 -12.34 15.32
C PRO A 419 -8.29 -11.50 15.12
N GLY A 420 -8.13 -10.18 15.13
CA GLY A 420 -9.23 -9.21 15.06
C GLY A 420 -9.75 -8.72 16.41
N ASP A 421 -9.26 -9.24 17.53
CA ASP A 421 -9.58 -8.68 18.85
C ASP A 421 -8.90 -7.31 19.01
N LYS A 422 -9.62 -6.37 19.60
CA LYS A 422 -9.08 -5.09 20.06
C LYS A 422 -8.96 -5.13 21.56
N VAL A 423 -7.75 -5.01 22.05
CA VAL A 423 -7.44 -5.14 23.48
C VAL A 423 -6.68 -3.93 23.99
N ARG A 424 -6.85 -3.63 25.27
CA ARG A 424 -6.06 -2.62 25.96
C ARG A 424 -4.88 -3.28 26.63
N VAL A 425 -3.69 -2.76 26.36
CA VAL A 425 -2.43 -3.29 26.88
C VAL A 425 -1.60 -2.19 27.49
N ARG A 426 -0.73 -2.54 28.45
CA ARG A 426 0.31 -1.68 28.99
C ARG A 426 1.65 -2.06 28.38
N ILE A 427 2.34 -1.11 27.77
CA ILE A 427 3.64 -1.33 27.18
C ILE A 427 4.67 -1.53 28.31
N THR A 428 5.37 -2.66 28.27
CA THR A 428 6.36 -3.07 29.27
C THR A 428 7.78 -2.84 28.81
N ASP A 429 8.03 -2.96 27.50
CA ASP A 429 9.35 -2.78 26.88
C ASP A 429 9.24 -2.32 25.43
N ALA A 430 10.35 -1.83 24.86
CA ALA A 430 10.47 -1.38 23.49
C ALA A 430 11.91 -1.54 22.97
N ASP A 431 12.05 -1.93 21.71
CA ASP A 431 13.32 -1.85 20.98
C ASP A 431 13.29 -0.75 19.89
N GLU A 432 14.02 -0.94 18.81
CA GLU A 432 14.09 0.02 17.72
C GLU A 432 12.83 0.07 16.86
N TYR A 433 12.03 -1.02 16.82
CA TYR A 433 10.91 -1.17 15.93
C TYR A 433 9.64 -1.69 16.61
N ASP A 434 9.78 -2.55 17.62
CA ASP A 434 8.71 -3.32 18.22
C ASP A 434 8.45 -2.93 19.68
N LEU A 435 7.29 -3.34 20.20
CA LEU A 435 6.82 -3.11 21.56
C LEU A 435 6.44 -4.44 22.21
N TRP A 436 6.68 -4.55 23.51
CA TRP A 436 6.17 -5.64 24.35
C TRP A 436 5.13 -5.11 25.32
N ALA A 437 4.10 -5.91 25.60
CA ALA A 437 2.98 -5.44 26.38
C ALA A 437 2.31 -6.57 27.18
N GLU A 438 1.63 -6.19 28.24
CA GLU A 438 0.75 -7.05 29.04
C GLU A 438 -0.71 -6.55 28.96
N LEU A 439 -1.68 -7.44 29.10
CA LEU A 439 -3.10 -7.08 29.17
C LEU A 439 -3.39 -6.25 30.43
N VAL A 440 -4.29 -5.25 30.28
CA VAL A 440 -4.75 -4.40 31.39
C VAL A 440 -6.11 -4.85 31.86
#